data_fc478b7f43f3b7784b4aa3a04dc93888
#
_entry.id   fc478b7f43f3b7784b4aa3a04dc93888
#
_cell.length_a   1.000
_cell.length_b   1.000
_cell.length_c   1.000
_cell.angle_alpha   90.00
_cell.angle_beta   90.00
_cell.angle_gamma   90.00
#
_symmetry.space_group_name_H-M   'P 1'
#
loop_
_entity.id
_entity.type
_entity.pdbx_description
1 polymer ?
#
loop_
_entity_poly.entity_id
_entity_poly.type
_entity_poly.pdbx_seq_one_letter_code
_entity_poly.pdbx_strand_id
1 'polypeptide(L)'
;MRYVCSSCGMESLKWSGKCPFCDEWGTLEESKGEITQESAGPVVIATHKSIGNFKEKHSGVRSSGRITTGFREFDRVLGKGLVQGEVVLLSGEPGVGKSTLLMQIVLNFAKDGKVLYVCGEESPMQLKSRLSRLSPKGLDSRIEENFVLTEEVEVEKIAELIKSDNFSLVVVDSIQSMISISSRGYPGSISQVRVSGAVLTRVSKSTGIPMFIVGQINKGGDIAGPKVLEHIVDCVLYMEGDPYNQYRIMRSIKNRFGSTNEIGVFEMRGDGLKEVGNPSLVFLESAEKSSGSAIGAVMQGSRVVFVEAQALVVERESEGGPLRRVANGIKKPRLDMLCAVMSRKGGVFLGNKDVFVNVVGGLSVSDPALDLAICAAIKSSVTDEALSKSRIYFG
;
A
#
# COMPACT_ATOMS: atom_id res chain seq x y z
N MET A 1 -18.26 -36.97 5.14
CA MET A 1 -17.39 -36.74 3.98
C MET A 1 -16.93 -35.29 4.05
N ARG A 2 -15.66 -35.02 3.82
CA ARG A 2 -15.12 -33.68 3.76
C ARG A 2 -14.47 -33.50 2.40
N TYR A 3 -14.54 -32.30 1.88
CA TYR A 3 -13.97 -31.93 0.59
C TYR A 3 -12.89 -30.87 0.82
N VAL A 4 -11.73 -31.03 0.21
CA VAL A 4 -10.62 -30.07 0.29
C VAL A 4 -10.44 -29.46 -1.08
N CYS A 5 -10.36 -28.14 -1.12
CA CYS A 5 -10.09 -27.43 -2.36
C CYS A 5 -8.60 -27.57 -2.74
N SER A 6 -8.30 -28.13 -3.93
CA SER A 6 -6.93 -28.31 -4.42
C SER A 6 -6.22 -26.97 -4.70
N SER A 7 -6.97 -25.89 -4.92
CA SER A 7 -6.45 -24.56 -5.19
C SER A 7 -6.15 -23.75 -3.91
N CYS A 8 -7.08 -23.70 -2.95
CA CYS A 8 -6.92 -22.86 -1.74
C CYS A 8 -6.75 -23.62 -0.43
N GLY A 9 -6.85 -24.97 -0.45
CA GLY A 9 -6.69 -25.84 0.73
C GLY A 9 -7.81 -25.76 1.76
N MET A 10 -8.89 -25.03 1.50
CA MET A 10 -10.01 -24.92 2.42
C MET A 10 -10.88 -26.19 2.42
N GLU A 11 -11.30 -26.57 3.63
CA GLU A 11 -12.21 -27.70 3.82
C GLU A 11 -13.68 -27.26 3.75
N SER A 12 -14.50 -28.08 3.07
CA SER A 12 -15.95 -27.93 3.03
C SER A 12 -16.63 -29.23 3.46
N LEU A 13 -17.72 -29.12 4.19
CA LEU A 13 -18.54 -30.26 4.58
C LEU A 13 -19.51 -30.70 3.45
N LYS A 14 -19.65 -29.89 2.42
CA LYS A 14 -20.48 -30.16 1.25
C LYS A 14 -19.68 -29.99 -0.01
N TRP A 15 -19.88 -30.89 -0.96
CA TRP A 15 -19.34 -30.71 -2.29
C TRP A 15 -20.14 -29.62 -3.03
N SER A 16 -19.43 -28.77 -3.73
CA SER A 16 -20.01 -27.82 -4.68
C SER A 16 -19.12 -27.73 -5.92
N GLY A 17 -19.69 -27.47 -7.08
CA GLY A 17 -18.92 -27.32 -8.32
C GLY A 17 -17.93 -26.14 -8.28
N LYS A 18 -18.14 -25.19 -7.35
CA LYS A 18 -17.33 -23.99 -7.15
C LYS A 18 -16.90 -23.93 -5.69
N CYS A 19 -15.64 -23.67 -5.43
CA CYS A 19 -15.14 -23.49 -4.07
C CYS A 19 -15.75 -22.22 -3.43
N PRO A 20 -16.41 -22.32 -2.25
CA PRO A 20 -17.04 -21.17 -1.60
C PRO A 20 -16.02 -20.16 -1.02
N PHE A 21 -14.71 -20.45 -1.05
CA PHE A 21 -13.68 -19.61 -0.47
C PHE A 21 -12.79 -18.91 -1.49
N CYS A 22 -12.44 -19.59 -2.60
CA CYS A 22 -11.60 -19.01 -3.66
C CYS A 22 -12.33 -18.82 -4.98
N ASP A 23 -13.61 -19.21 -5.05
CA ASP A 23 -14.48 -19.09 -6.23
C ASP A 23 -14.03 -19.87 -7.47
N GLU A 24 -13.03 -20.75 -7.37
CA GLU A 24 -12.58 -21.58 -8.48
C GLU A 24 -13.46 -22.81 -8.68
N TRP A 25 -13.64 -23.21 -9.96
CA TRP A 25 -14.48 -24.33 -10.34
C TRP A 25 -13.73 -25.64 -10.37
N GLY A 26 -14.38 -26.74 -9.94
CA GLY A 26 -13.85 -28.10 -10.05
C GLY A 26 -12.69 -28.42 -9.12
N THR A 27 -12.43 -27.60 -8.09
CA THR A 27 -11.28 -27.73 -7.19
C THR A 27 -11.59 -28.45 -5.89
N LEU A 28 -12.81 -28.87 -5.63
CA LEU A 28 -13.17 -29.60 -4.41
C LEU A 28 -13.04 -31.11 -4.63
N GLU A 29 -12.04 -31.72 -3.97
CA GLU A 29 -11.76 -33.12 -4.00
C GLU A 29 -12.13 -33.80 -2.67
N GLU A 30 -12.64 -35.04 -2.75
CA GLU A 30 -13.01 -35.79 -1.55
C GLU A 30 -11.76 -36.21 -0.75
N SER A 31 -11.67 -35.77 0.50
CA SER A 31 -10.58 -36.17 1.38
C SER A 31 -10.81 -37.57 1.94
N LYS A 32 -10.00 -38.55 1.51
CA LYS A 32 -9.96 -39.91 2.03
C LYS A 32 -9.06 -40.09 3.26
N GLY A 33 -8.74 -39.00 3.97
CA GLY A 33 -7.85 -39.04 5.14
C GLY A 33 -8.55 -39.66 6.35
N GLU A 34 -8.03 -40.78 6.85
CA GLU A 34 -8.30 -41.28 8.20
C GLU A 34 -7.88 -40.23 9.23
N ILE A 35 -8.74 -39.97 10.19
CA ILE A 35 -8.45 -39.11 11.34
C ILE A 35 -7.42 -39.86 12.18
N THR A 36 -6.13 -39.62 11.98
CA THR A 36 -5.16 -39.85 13.03
C THR A 36 -5.48 -38.82 14.12
N GLN A 37 -6.10 -39.31 15.18
CA GLN A 37 -6.15 -38.60 16.46
C GLN A 37 -4.69 -38.47 16.94
N GLU A 38 -4.01 -37.40 16.46
CA GLU A 38 -2.85 -36.93 17.20
C GLU A 38 -3.37 -36.51 18.58
N SER A 39 -2.83 -37.20 19.58
CA SER A 39 -3.07 -36.99 20.99
C SER A 39 -3.17 -35.51 21.30
N ALA A 40 -4.30 -35.09 21.85
CA ALA A 40 -4.49 -33.76 22.40
C ALA A 40 -3.31 -33.48 23.34
N GLY A 41 -2.39 -32.63 22.90
CA GLY A 41 -1.38 -32.06 23.77
C GLY A 41 -2.08 -31.33 24.91
N PRO A 42 -1.41 -31.11 26.04
CA PRO A 42 -2.03 -30.55 27.22
C PRO A 42 -2.81 -29.29 26.85
N VAL A 43 -4.08 -29.25 27.28
CA VAL A 43 -4.94 -28.08 27.11
C VAL A 43 -4.23 -26.91 27.73
N VAL A 44 -3.67 -26.02 26.89
CA VAL A 44 -3.07 -24.76 27.35
C VAL A 44 -4.23 -23.91 27.84
N ILE A 45 -4.41 -23.87 29.16
CA ILE A 45 -5.38 -22.96 29.79
C ILE A 45 -5.03 -21.56 29.36
N ALA A 46 -5.93 -20.89 28.64
CA ALA A 46 -5.75 -19.51 28.19
C ALA A 46 -5.51 -18.63 29.42
N THR A 47 -4.32 -18.06 29.54
CA THR A 47 -3.99 -17.15 30.62
C THR A 47 -4.70 -15.83 30.41
N HIS A 48 -5.71 -15.53 31.21
CA HIS A 48 -6.38 -14.25 31.22
C HIS A 48 -5.47 -13.20 31.88
N LYS A 49 -5.13 -12.15 31.15
CA LYS A 49 -4.43 -10.97 31.72
C LYS A 49 -5.41 -9.82 31.78
N SER A 50 -5.49 -9.14 32.93
CA SER A 50 -6.25 -7.89 33.02
C SER A 50 -5.55 -6.80 32.19
N ILE A 51 -6.33 -5.88 31.61
CA ILE A 51 -5.79 -4.77 30.76
C ILE A 51 -4.72 -3.97 31.50
N GLY A 52 -4.86 -3.78 32.83
CA GLY A 52 -3.86 -3.07 33.65
C GLY A 52 -2.51 -3.77 33.83
N ASN A 53 -2.39 -5.05 33.44
CA ASN A 53 -1.15 -5.82 33.61
C ASN A 53 -0.29 -5.91 32.33
N PHE A 54 -0.68 -5.20 31.25
CA PHE A 54 0.16 -5.10 30.06
C PHE A 54 1.28 -4.09 30.30
N LYS A 55 2.46 -4.56 30.67
CA LYS A 55 3.66 -3.73 30.73
C LYS A 55 4.26 -3.57 29.33
N GLU A 56 4.57 -2.35 28.94
CA GLU A 56 5.35 -2.05 27.74
C GLU A 56 6.76 -2.66 27.90
N LYS A 57 7.14 -3.54 26.96
CA LYS A 57 8.39 -4.31 27.05
C LYS A 57 9.63 -3.63 26.45
N HIS A 58 9.51 -2.47 25.81
CA HIS A 58 10.60 -1.85 25.06
C HIS A 58 10.88 -0.41 25.48
N SER A 59 12.16 -0.12 25.78
CA SER A 59 12.73 1.15 26.24
C SER A 59 12.94 2.21 25.14
N GLY A 60 12.19 2.15 24.03
CA GLY A 60 12.27 3.15 22.95
C GLY A 60 10.93 3.82 22.62
N VAL A 61 9.90 3.56 23.42
CA VAL A 61 8.54 4.06 23.15
C VAL A 61 8.44 5.50 23.64
N ARG A 62 8.13 6.42 22.69
CA ARG A 62 7.71 7.78 23.06
C ARG A 62 6.43 7.69 23.91
N SER A 63 6.12 8.75 24.66
CA SER A 63 4.93 8.88 25.53
C SER A 63 3.58 8.50 24.90
N SER A 64 3.53 8.23 23.61
CA SER A 64 2.38 7.81 22.82
C SER A 64 2.29 6.30 22.52
N GLY A 65 3.23 5.47 22.97
CA GLY A 65 3.27 4.04 22.63
C GLY A 65 3.59 3.74 21.13
N ARG A 66 4.10 4.72 20.37
CA ARG A 66 4.40 4.58 18.94
C ARG A 66 5.91 4.59 18.67
N ILE A 67 6.32 3.75 17.70
CA ILE A 67 7.71 3.63 17.25
C ILE A 67 7.81 4.32 15.88
N THR A 68 8.72 5.30 15.76
CA THR A 68 8.93 6.01 14.49
C THR A 68 9.74 5.16 13.52
N THR A 69 9.37 5.20 12.23
CA THR A 69 10.15 4.58 11.15
C THR A 69 11.34 5.42 10.72
N GLY A 70 11.41 6.67 11.18
CA GLY A 70 12.40 7.66 10.73
C GLY A 70 11.95 8.44 9.50
N PHE A 71 10.78 8.13 8.94
CA PHE A 71 10.13 8.82 7.83
C PHE A 71 8.80 9.41 8.29
N ARG A 72 8.67 10.73 8.28
CA ARG A 72 7.45 11.43 8.72
C ARG A 72 6.26 11.14 7.82
N GLU A 73 6.49 11.04 6.52
CA GLU A 73 5.43 10.73 5.54
C GLU A 73 4.97 9.27 5.67
N PHE A 74 5.87 8.34 6.00
CA PHE A 74 5.51 6.96 6.30
C PHE A 74 4.74 6.86 7.62
N ASP A 75 5.27 7.48 8.67
CA ASP A 75 4.65 7.49 10.00
C ASP A 75 3.25 8.13 9.97
N ARG A 76 3.03 9.16 9.12
CA ARG A 76 1.72 9.76 8.89
C ARG A 76 0.70 8.73 8.43
N VAL A 77 1.04 7.94 7.41
CA VAL A 77 0.14 6.92 6.83
C VAL A 77 -0.11 5.77 7.80
N LEU A 78 0.87 5.44 8.65
CA LEU A 78 0.71 4.48 9.75
C LEU A 78 -0.15 5.00 10.91
N GLY A 79 -0.43 6.32 10.98
CA GLY A 79 -1.12 6.95 12.12
C GLY A 79 -0.16 7.32 13.24
N LYS A 80 0.95 7.97 12.91
CA LYS A 80 2.04 8.50 13.74
C LYS A 80 3.09 7.47 14.19
N GLY A 81 3.26 6.39 13.45
CA GLY A 81 4.28 5.36 13.67
C GLY A 81 3.72 3.98 14.01
N LEU A 82 4.60 3.00 14.13
CA LEU A 82 4.28 1.60 14.41
C LEU A 82 3.80 1.38 15.85
N VAL A 83 2.94 0.38 16.01
CA VAL A 83 2.52 -0.16 17.32
C VAL A 83 3.29 -1.47 17.58
N GLN A 84 3.52 -1.79 18.84
CA GLN A 84 4.15 -3.07 19.23
C GLN A 84 3.34 -4.25 18.69
N GLY A 85 4.02 -5.20 18.04
CA GLY A 85 3.41 -6.36 17.41
C GLY A 85 2.49 -6.05 16.25
N GLU A 86 2.58 -4.85 15.67
CA GLU A 86 1.84 -4.49 14.46
C GLU A 86 2.41 -5.20 13.24
N VAL A 87 1.53 -5.78 12.43
CA VAL A 87 1.90 -6.35 11.13
C VAL A 87 1.37 -5.48 10.03
N VAL A 88 2.29 -4.92 9.25
CA VAL A 88 2.03 -4.02 8.13
C VAL A 88 2.34 -4.73 6.82
N LEU A 89 1.35 -4.89 5.96
CA LEU A 89 1.53 -5.33 4.59
C LEU A 89 1.82 -4.11 3.70
N LEU A 90 3.00 -4.06 3.10
CA LEU A 90 3.34 -3.07 2.07
C LEU A 90 3.19 -3.70 0.70
N SER A 91 2.19 -3.25 -0.06
CA SER A 91 1.89 -3.74 -1.40
C SER A 91 2.05 -2.65 -2.46
N GLY A 92 2.06 -3.04 -3.72
CA GLY A 92 2.22 -2.15 -4.86
C GLY A 92 2.89 -2.84 -6.04
N GLU A 93 2.92 -2.17 -7.19
CA GLU A 93 3.52 -2.73 -8.42
C GLU A 93 5.00 -3.09 -8.24
N PRO A 94 5.52 -4.08 -8.99
CA PRO A 94 6.95 -4.34 -9.06
C PRO A 94 7.73 -3.09 -9.48
N GLY A 95 8.90 -2.86 -8.85
CA GLY A 95 9.76 -1.72 -9.18
C GLY A 95 9.32 -0.36 -8.60
N VAL A 96 8.20 -0.26 -7.89
CA VAL A 96 7.73 1.03 -7.33
C VAL A 96 8.62 1.57 -6.19
N GLY A 97 9.47 0.72 -5.57
CA GLY A 97 10.42 1.12 -4.54
C GLY A 97 10.15 0.56 -3.14
N LYS A 98 9.23 -0.41 -2.98
CA LYS A 98 8.88 -1.00 -1.68
C LYS A 98 10.09 -1.47 -0.87
N SER A 99 10.89 -2.37 -1.46
CA SER A 99 12.08 -2.93 -0.80
C SER A 99 13.15 -1.86 -0.52
N THR A 100 13.25 -0.83 -1.38
CA THR A 100 14.17 0.30 -1.15
C THR A 100 13.77 1.10 0.08
N LEU A 101 12.47 1.43 0.20
CA LEU A 101 11.95 2.18 1.34
C LEU A 101 12.08 1.38 2.65
N LEU A 102 11.73 0.08 2.62
CA LEU A 102 11.88 -0.76 3.80
C LEU A 102 13.34 -0.94 4.20
N MET A 103 14.26 -1.04 3.24
CA MET A 103 15.69 -1.07 3.55
C MET A 103 16.14 0.21 4.25
N GLN A 104 15.68 1.38 3.83
CA GLN A 104 16.00 2.65 4.51
C GLN A 104 15.42 2.70 5.94
N ILE A 105 14.19 2.16 6.14
CA ILE A 105 13.59 2.02 7.48
C ILE A 105 14.42 1.07 8.35
N VAL A 106 14.82 -0.08 7.80
CA VAL A 106 15.70 -1.06 8.48
C VAL A 106 17.00 -0.40 8.95
N LEU A 107 17.65 0.38 8.07
CA LEU A 107 18.87 1.11 8.43
C LEU A 107 18.64 2.11 9.57
N ASN A 108 17.47 2.73 9.65
CA ASN A 108 17.13 3.60 10.76
C ASN A 108 16.98 2.83 12.08
N PHE A 109 16.28 1.70 12.06
CA PHE A 109 16.09 0.85 13.25
C PHE A 109 17.39 0.20 13.71
N ALA A 110 18.26 -0.21 12.78
CA ALA A 110 19.54 -0.86 13.09
C ALA A 110 20.52 0.05 13.84
N LYS A 111 20.30 1.36 13.91
CA LYS A 111 21.09 2.28 14.74
C LYS A 111 20.91 2.01 16.22
N ASP A 112 19.72 1.57 16.64
CA ASP A 112 19.31 1.50 18.04
C ASP A 112 18.97 0.08 18.52
N GLY A 113 18.81 -0.89 17.59
CA GLY A 113 18.45 -2.25 17.93
C GLY A 113 18.55 -3.22 16.76
N LYS A 114 18.58 -4.52 17.08
CA LYS A 114 18.66 -5.56 16.08
C LYS A 114 17.43 -5.59 15.19
N VAL A 115 17.63 -5.76 13.88
CA VAL A 115 16.61 -5.92 12.88
C VAL A 115 16.84 -7.21 12.10
N LEU A 116 15.75 -7.91 11.78
CA LEU A 116 15.77 -9.10 10.94
C LEU A 116 15.19 -8.76 9.57
N TYR A 117 15.96 -8.99 8.50
CA TYR A 117 15.51 -8.90 7.13
C TYR A 117 15.50 -10.30 6.51
N VAL A 118 14.31 -10.81 6.22
CA VAL A 118 14.10 -12.09 5.54
C VAL A 118 14.00 -11.81 4.05
N CYS A 119 14.96 -12.33 3.30
CA CYS A 119 15.11 -12.08 1.88
C CYS A 119 14.84 -13.37 1.10
N GLY A 120 13.65 -13.48 0.54
CA GLY A 120 13.21 -14.65 -0.19
C GLY A 120 13.33 -14.56 -1.71
N GLU A 121 13.57 -13.37 -2.26
CA GLU A 121 13.62 -13.14 -3.72
C GLU A 121 14.99 -12.67 -4.19
N GLU A 122 15.72 -11.93 -3.38
CA GLU A 122 17.01 -11.35 -3.75
C GLU A 122 18.16 -12.05 -3.05
N SER A 123 19.27 -12.20 -3.75
CA SER A 123 20.50 -12.73 -3.15
C SER A 123 21.16 -11.69 -2.22
N PRO A 124 21.99 -12.13 -1.23
CA PRO A 124 22.76 -11.23 -0.38
C PRO A 124 23.63 -10.23 -1.14
N MET A 125 24.13 -10.62 -2.32
CA MET A 125 24.94 -9.75 -3.18
C MET A 125 24.10 -8.61 -3.78
N GLN A 126 22.86 -8.89 -4.18
CA GLN A 126 21.95 -7.88 -4.70
C GLN A 126 21.54 -6.88 -3.59
N LEU A 127 21.28 -7.40 -2.39
CA LEU A 127 21.03 -6.55 -1.22
C LEU A 127 22.24 -5.69 -0.86
N LYS A 128 23.45 -6.26 -0.89
CA LYS A 128 24.69 -5.49 -0.66
C LYS A 128 24.86 -4.37 -1.68
N SER A 129 24.57 -4.62 -2.95
CA SER A 129 24.58 -3.60 -4.01
C SER A 129 23.54 -2.50 -3.73
N ARG A 130 22.35 -2.85 -3.22
CA ARG A 130 21.33 -1.87 -2.83
C ARG A 130 21.78 -1.05 -1.62
N LEU A 131 22.33 -1.68 -0.60
CA LEU A 131 22.89 -1.03 0.59
C LEU A 131 23.98 -0.02 0.24
N SER A 132 24.90 -0.35 -0.68
CA SER A 132 25.97 0.56 -1.11
C SER A 132 25.44 1.83 -1.80
N ARG A 133 24.30 1.73 -2.49
CA ARG A 133 23.63 2.93 -3.07
C ARG A 133 22.95 3.79 -2.01
N LEU A 134 22.33 3.16 -1.00
CA LEU A 134 21.65 3.84 0.10
C LEU A 134 22.63 4.44 1.13
N SER A 135 23.82 3.88 1.26
CA SER A 135 24.88 4.33 2.16
C SER A 135 26.24 4.36 1.44
N PRO A 136 26.48 5.35 0.56
CA PRO A 136 27.72 5.43 -0.24
C PRO A 136 28.99 5.58 0.58
N LYS A 137 28.87 6.06 1.84
CA LYS A 137 29.98 6.21 2.79
C LYS A 137 30.26 4.94 3.60
N GLY A 138 29.58 3.84 3.32
CA GLY A 138 29.57 2.63 4.11
C GLY A 138 28.54 2.65 5.24
N LEU A 139 28.38 1.53 5.92
CA LEU A 139 27.52 1.41 7.09
C LEU A 139 28.34 1.68 8.35
N ASP A 140 27.69 2.26 9.36
CA ASP A 140 28.23 2.32 10.70
C ASP A 140 28.36 0.90 11.27
N SER A 141 29.41 0.63 12.07
CA SER A 141 29.65 -0.69 12.67
C SER A 141 28.45 -1.21 13.48
N ARG A 142 27.74 -0.32 14.18
CA ARG A 142 26.52 -0.68 14.92
C ARG A 142 25.42 -1.16 14.00
N ILE A 143 25.27 -0.51 12.84
CA ILE A 143 24.26 -0.93 11.85
C ILE A 143 24.64 -2.30 11.28
N GLU A 144 25.92 -2.54 10.99
CA GLU A 144 26.39 -3.84 10.50
C GLU A 144 26.15 -4.97 11.51
N GLU A 145 26.40 -4.72 12.80
CA GLU A 145 26.16 -5.68 13.89
C GLU A 145 24.67 -5.96 14.12
N ASN A 146 23.84 -4.92 14.00
CA ASN A 146 22.40 -5.00 14.28
C ASN A 146 21.57 -5.46 13.08
N PHE A 147 22.11 -5.42 11.87
CA PHE A 147 21.39 -5.83 10.67
C PHE A 147 21.59 -7.32 10.39
N VAL A 148 20.61 -8.12 10.80
CA VAL A 148 20.59 -9.58 10.58
C VAL A 148 19.83 -9.89 9.30
N LEU A 149 20.49 -10.63 8.40
CA LEU A 149 19.93 -11.08 7.13
C LEU A 149 19.75 -12.60 7.17
N THR A 150 18.64 -13.09 6.62
CA THR A 150 18.41 -14.53 6.38
C THR A 150 17.76 -14.78 5.03
N GLU A 151 18.18 -15.85 4.37
CA GLU A 151 17.57 -16.38 3.13
C GLU A 151 16.59 -17.53 3.44
N GLU A 152 16.28 -17.76 4.72
CA GLU A 152 15.30 -18.78 5.11
C GLU A 152 13.91 -18.42 4.59
N VAL A 153 13.23 -19.39 3.99
CA VAL A 153 11.89 -19.21 3.42
C VAL A 153 10.80 -19.98 4.19
N GLU A 154 11.20 -20.91 5.06
CA GLU A 154 10.28 -21.67 5.90
C GLU A 154 9.85 -20.83 7.10
N VAL A 155 8.57 -20.45 7.14
CA VAL A 155 8.06 -19.48 8.13
C VAL A 155 8.08 -20.01 9.55
N GLU A 156 8.05 -21.32 9.77
CA GLU A 156 8.17 -21.93 11.09
C GLU A 156 9.58 -21.68 11.66
N LYS A 157 10.64 -21.86 10.86
CA LYS A 157 12.02 -21.55 11.27
C LYS A 157 12.26 -20.06 11.48
N ILE A 158 11.68 -19.23 10.59
CA ILE A 158 11.70 -17.77 10.77
C ILE A 158 11.02 -17.38 12.08
N ALA A 159 9.88 -18.00 12.43
CA ALA A 159 9.18 -17.75 13.67
C ALA A 159 9.99 -18.16 14.91
N GLU A 160 10.76 -19.23 14.84
CA GLU A 160 11.68 -19.66 15.89
C GLU A 160 12.84 -18.66 16.02
N LEU A 161 13.44 -18.22 14.92
CA LEU A 161 14.49 -17.21 14.90
C LEU A 161 14.00 -15.89 15.56
N ILE A 162 12.79 -15.44 15.23
CA ILE A 162 12.20 -14.23 15.81
C ILE A 162 12.02 -14.37 17.33
N LYS A 163 11.71 -15.55 17.83
CA LYS A 163 11.52 -15.82 19.28
C LYS A 163 12.83 -15.96 20.02
N SER A 164 13.91 -16.37 19.35
CA SER A 164 15.20 -16.66 19.96
C SER A 164 16.05 -15.42 20.23
N ASP A 165 15.75 -14.29 19.61
CA ASP A 165 16.51 -13.04 19.75
C ASP A 165 15.58 -11.82 19.98
N ASN A 166 16.15 -10.71 20.46
CA ASN A 166 15.44 -9.47 20.72
C ASN A 166 15.51 -8.52 19.50
N PHE A 167 14.70 -8.80 18.48
CA PHE A 167 14.59 -7.90 17.35
C PHE A 167 13.69 -6.69 17.66
N SER A 168 14.04 -5.53 17.14
CA SER A 168 13.24 -4.31 17.21
C SER A 168 12.28 -4.17 16.02
N LEU A 169 12.60 -4.85 14.90
CA LEU A 169 11.82 -4.87 13.68
C LEU A 169 12.11 -6.14 12.90
N VAL A 170 11.10 -6.68 12.21
CA VAL A 170 11.24 -7.76 11.23
C VAL A 170 10.71 -7.29 9.89
N VAL A 171 11.41 -7.59 8.81
CA VAL A 171 10.96 -7.37 7.42
C VAL A 171 10.99 -8.70 6.67
N VAL A 172 9.90 -9.02 5.97
CA VAL A 172 9.78 -10.20 5.10
C VAL A 172 9.56 -9.74 3.66
N ASP A 173 10.54 -9.95 2.80
CA ASP A 173 10.55 -9.52 1.39
C ASP A 173 10.86 -10.68 0.43
N SER A 174 9.84 -11.31 -0.17
CA SER A 174 8.42 -11.06 -0.08
C SER A 174 7.65 -12.27 0.48
N ILE A 175 6.38 -12.08 0.80
CA ILE A 175 5.51 -13.16 1.29
C ILE A 175 5.30 -14.26 0.23
N GLN A 176 5.43 -13.92 -1.04
CA GLN A 176 5.26 -14.87 -2.15
C GLN A 176 6.33 -15.95 -2.19
N SER A 177 7.52 -15.68 -1.68
CA SER A 177 8.61 -16.65 -1.59
C SER A 177 8.55 -17.53 -0.34
N MET A 178 7.71 -17.18 0.63
CA MET A 178 7.59 -17.91 1.89
C MET A 178 6.83 -19.23 1.73
N ILE A 179 7.26 -20.23 2.49
CA ILE A 179 6.61 -21.54 2.58
C ILE A 179 6.32 -21.90 4.05
N SER A 180 5.22 -22.61 4.24
CA SER A 180 4.89 -23.26 5.50
C SER A 180 4.80 -24.77 5.30
N ILE A 181 5.43 -25.54 6.18
CA ILE A 181 5.34 -27.00 6.18
C ILE A 181 3.92 -27.51 6.50
N SER A 182 3.11 -26.69 7.17
CA SER A 182 1.73 -27.01 7.51
C SER A 182 0.73 -26.78 6.36
N SER A 183 1.19 -26.29 5.20
CA SER A 183 0.34 -26.05 4.04
C SER A 183 0.87 -26.77 2.80
N ARG A 184 -0.04 -27.30 2.00
CA ARG A 184 0.29 -27.83 0.69
C ARG A 184 0.28 -26.72 -0.37
N GLY A 185 1.06 -26.88 -1.43
CA GLY A 185 1.10 -25.93 -2.55
C GLY A 185 2.49 -25.34 -2.77
N TYR A 186 2.66 -24.69 -3.92
CA TYR A 186 3.92 -24.04 -4.30
C TYR A 186 4.06 -22.66 -3.60
N PRO A 187 5.28 -22.14 -3.44
CA PRO A 187 5.51 -20.76 -3.02
C PRO A 187 4.67 -19.80 -3.86
N GLY A 188 4.07 -18.80 -3.22
CA GLY A 188 3.21 -17.83 -3.89
C GLY A 188 1.75 -18.27 -4.13
N SER A 189 1.41 -19.55 -3.88
CA SER A 189 0.02 -19.99 -3.91
C SER A 189 -0.80 -19.35 -2.78
N ILE A 190 -2.11 -19.19 -2.98
CA ILE A 190 -3.03 -18.58 -2.00
C ILE A 190 -2.94 -19.27 -0.64
N SER A 191 -2.88 -20.60 -0.62
CA SER A 191 -2.78 -21.40 0.60
C SER A 191 -1.47 -21.10 1.35
N GLN A 192 -0.32 -21.10 0.65
CA GLN A 192 0.98 -20.81 1.24
C GLN A 192 1.05 -19.38 1.78
N VAL A 193 0.65 -18.39 0.99
CA VAL A 193 0.63 -16.98 1.42
C VAL A 193 -0.24 -16.77 2.64
N ARG A 194 -1.42 -17.42 2.69
CA ARG A 194 -2.34 -17.32 3.82
C ARG A 194 -1.77 -17.92 5.09
N VAL A 195 -1.25 -19.16 5.02
CA VAL A 195 -0.71 -19.86 6.20
C VAL A 195 0.56 -19.17 6.67
N SER A 196 1.48 -18.82 5.77
CA SER A 196 2.69 -18.08 6.09
C SER A 196 2.38 -16.73 6.76
N GLY A 197 1.44 -15.96 6.21
CA GLY A 197 1.00 -14.70 6.80
C GLY A 197 0.38 -14.88 8.20
N ALA A 198 -0.37 -15.96 8.43
CA ALA A 198 -0.95 -16.26 9.74
C ALA A 198 0.12 -16.64 10.78
N VAL A 199 1.12 -17.44 10.41
CA VAL A 199 2.26 -17.79 11.27
C VAL A 199 3.05 -16.54 11.65
N LEU A 200 3.42 -15.72 10.66
CA LEU A 200 4.16 -14.47 10.87
C LEU A 200 3.38 -13.47 11.75
N THR A 201 2.08 -13.33 11.51
CA THR A 201 1.24 -12.45 12.35
C THR A 201 1.17 -12.95 13.80
N ARG A 202 1.05 -14.25 13.98
CA ARG A 202 1.00 -14.85 15.33
C ARG A 202 2.31 -14.60 16.10
N VAL A 203 3.47 -14.79 15.47
CA VAL A 203 4.75 -14.56 16.14
C VAL A 203 4.96 -13.09 16.45
N SER A 204 4.65 -12.16 15.54
CA SER A 204 4.70 -10.71 15.80
C SER A 204 3.84 -10.32 17.01
N LYS A 205 2.58 -10.81 17.08
CA LYS A 205 1.68 -10.55 18.22
C LYS A 205 2.21 -11.13 19.53
N SER A 206 2.79 -12.33 19.52
CA SER A 206 3.26 -12.99 20.75
C SER A 206 4.55 -12.38 21.29
N THR A 207 5.43 -11.90 20.43
CA THR A 207 6.70 -11.27 20.80
C THR A 207 6.59 -9.76 21.03
N GLY A 208 5.57 -9.12 20.47
CA GLY A 208 5.43 -7.66 20.45
C GLY A 208 6.33 -6.96 19.44
N ILE A 209 7.02 -7.71 18.57
CA ILE A 209 7.93 -7.16 17.57
C ILE A 209 7.13 -6.73 16.34
N PRO A 210 7.18 -5.45 15.91
CA PRO A 210 6.52 -5.01 14.70
C PRO A 210 7.13 -5.67 13.46
N MET A 211 6.29 -5.88 12.43
CA MET A 211 6.70 -6.59 11.22
C MET A 211 6.18 -5.91 9.96
N PHE A 212 7.05 -5.74 8.98
CA PHE A 212 6.67 -5.44 7.60
C PHE A 212 6.68 -6.70 6.75
N ILE A 213 5.61 -6.89 5.99
CA ILE A 213 5.50 -7.94 4.99
C ILE A 213 5.36 -7.27 3.63
N VAL A 214 6.23 -7.60 2.68
CA VAL A 214 6.12 -7.12 1.30
C VAL A 214 5.22 -8.06 0.52
N GLY A 215 4.26 -7.48 -0.21
CA GLY A 215 3.41 -8.19 -1.15
C GLY A 215 3.45 -7.54 -2.54
N GLN A 216 3.54 -8.34 -3.59
CA GLN A 216 3.48 -7.85 -4.96
C GLN A 216 2.07 -8.00 -5.51
N ILE A 217 1.65 -7.06 -6.36
CA ILE A 217 0.36 -7.07 -7.07
C ILE A 217 0.64 -7.10 -8.57
N ASN A 218 -0.04 -7.97 -9.33
CA ASN A 218 0.06 -7.96 -10.80
C ASN A 218 -0.77 -6.83 -11.40
N LYS A 219 -0.41 -6.38 -12.62
CA LYS A 219 -1.08 -5.31 -13.38
C LYS A 219 -2.59 -5.53 -13.61
N GLY A 220 -3.13 -6.72 -13.37
CA GLY A 220 -4.56 -7.03 -13.45
C GLY A 220 -5.37 -6.78 -12.17
N GLY A 221 -4.73 -6.33 -11.08
CA GLY A 221 -5.43 -6.07 -9.81
C GLY A 221 -5.85 -7.32 -9.03
N ASP A 222 -5.71 -8.50 -9.61
CA ASP A 222 -6.08 -9.79 -9.04
C ASP A 222 -4.84 -10.63 -8.75
N ILE A 223 -4.21 -10.41 -7.62
CA ILE A 223 -3.30 -11.39 -7.07
C ILE A 223 -3.75 -11.83 -5.71
N ALA A 224 -3.70 -13.11 -5.62
CA ALA A 224 -4.00 -13.95 -4.49
C ALA A 224 -3.29 -13.56 -3.18
N GLY A 225 -2.19 -12.84 -3.23
CA GLY A 225 -1.41 -12.49 -2.04
C GLY A 225 -2.02 -11.38 -1.17
N PRO A 226 -2.13 -10.13 -1.63
CA PRO A 226 -2.53 -9.02 -0.77
C PRO A 226 -3.95 -9.11 -0.25
N LYS A 227 -4.93 -9.46 -1.08
CA LYS A 227 -6.35 -9.58 -0.63
C LYS A 227 -6.54 -10.66 0.44
N VAL A 228 -5.82 -11.77 0.33
CA VAL A 228 -5.89 -12.85 1.34
C VAL A 228 -5.30 -12.40 2.68
N LEU A 229 -4.26 -11.57 2.66
CA LEU A 229 -3.60 -11.06 3.86
C LEU A 229 -4.32 -9.86 4.49
N GLU A 230 -5.13 -9.12 3.75
CA GLU A 230 -5.86 -7.95 4.25
C GLU A 230 -6.66 -8.24 5.53
N HIS A 231 -7.21 -9.44 5.66
CA HIS A 231 -7.97 -9.83 6.86
C HIS A 231 -7.07 -10.26 8.02
N ILE A 232 -5.84 -10.67 7.74
CA ILE A 232 -4.89 -11.24 8.71
C ILE A 232 -4.05 -10.14 9.35
N VAL A 233 -3.53 -9.20 8.55
CA VAL A 233 -2.66 -8.11 9.01
C VAL A 233 -3.42 -6.94 9.63
N ASP A 234 -2.72 -6.08 10.37
CA ASP A 234 -3.32 -4.92 11.03
C ASP A 234 -3.44 -3.70 10.12
N CYS A 235 -2.43 -3.49 9.28
CA CYS A 235 -2.34 -2.37 8.37
C CYS A 235 -1.98 -2.86 6.96
N VAL A 236 -2.60 -2.27 5.95
CA VAL A 236 -2.31 -2.50 4.53
C VAL A 236 -1.99 -1.18 3.89
N LEU A 237 -0.75 -1.03 3.47
CA LEU A 237 -0.26 0.13 2.74
C LEU A 237 -0.11 -0.23 1.26
N TYR A 238 -0.52 0.67 0.41
CA TYR A 238 -0.36 0.56 -1.03
C TYR A 238 0.55 1.67 -1.55
N MET A 239 1.59 1.30 -2.27
CA MET A 239 2.54 2.23 -2.87
C MET A 239 2.31 2.29 -4.37
N GLU A 240 1.95 3.47 -4.85
CA GLU A 240 1.69 3.79 -6.24
C GLU A 240 2.85 4.60 -6.83
N GLY A 241 3.10 4.44 -8.11
CA GLY A 241 4.07 5.27 -8.83
C GLY A 241 3.87 5.17 -10.33
N ASP A 242 3.98 6.29 -11.00
CA ASP A 242 4.03 6.35 -12.44
C ASP A 242 5.50 6.10 -12.89
N PRO A 243 5.76 5.20 -13.86
CA PRO A 243 7.10 4.99 -14.42
C PRO A 243 7.74 6.25 -14.99
N TYR A 244 6.92 7.19 -15.44
CA TYR A 244 7.36 8.49 -16.02
C TYR A 244 7.50 9.59 -14.97
N ASN A 245 7.11 9.33 -13.70
CA ASN A 245 7.13 10.33 -12.64
C ASN A 245 8.07 9.89 -11.51
N GLN A 246 8.86 10.84 -11.00
CA GLN A 246 9.79 10.59 -9.89
C GLN A 246 9.07 10.38 -8.55
N TYR A 247 7.80 10.74 -8.46
CA TYR A 247 7.04 10.68 -7.22
C TYR A 247 6.36 9.34 -6.99
N ARG A 248 6.28 8.96 -5.70
CA ARG A 248 5.60 7.76 -5.22
C ARG A 248 4.61 8.19 -4.16
N ILE A 249 3.40 7.69 -4.28
CA ILE A 249 2.31 7.97 -3.34
C ILE A 249 2.04 6.71 -2.55
N MET A 250 2.02 6.85 -1.24
CA MET A 250 1.64 5.77 -0.33
C MET A 250 0.27 6.06 0.27
N ARG A 251 -0.62 5.07 0.25
CA ARG A 251 -1.96 5.14 0.81
C ARG A 251 -2.19 4.01 1.78
N SER A 252 -2.99 4.25 2.80
CA SER A 252 -3.51 3.20 3.66
C SER A 252 -4.83 2.68 3.10
N ILE A 253 -4.88 1.37 2.81
CA ILE A 253 -6.12 0.67 2.40
C ILE A 253 -6.88 0.18 3.62
N LYS A 254 -6.13 -0.24 4.66
CA LYS A 254 -6.63 -0.69 5.94
C LYS A 254 -5.67 -0.24 7.04
N ASN A 255 -6.21 0.27 8.13
CA ASN A 255 -5.40 0.60 9.30
C ASN A 255 -6.23 0.45 10.58
N ARG A 256 -5.83 -0.49 11.46
CA ARG A 256 -6.51 -0.71 12.74
C ARG A 256 -6.10 0.32 13.80
N PHE A 257 -4.98 1.02 13.58
CA PHE A 257 -4.37 1.91 14.57
C PHE A 257 -4.33 3.37 14.12
N GLY A 258 -4.87 3.68 12.93
CA GLY A 258 -4.87 5.03 12.37
C GLY A 258 -5.94 5.24 11.31
N SER A 259 -5.96 6.44 10.75
CA SER A 259 -6.84 6.81 9.64
C SER A 259 -6.36 6.16 8.33
N THR A 260 -7.29 5.79 7.46
CA THR A 260 -6.99 5.34 6.09
C THR A 260 -6.98 6.48 5.07
N ASN A 261 -7.28 7.69 5.48
CA ASN A 261 -7.39 8.84 4.57
C ASN A 261 -6.05 9.56 4.34
N GLU A 262 -5.01 9.24 5.15
CA GLU A 262 -3.70 9.86 5.03
C GLU A 262 -2.95 9.35 3.81
N ILE A 263 -2.18 10.24 3.18
CA ILE A 263 -1.22 9.90 2.12
C ILE A 263 0.19 10.30 2.53
N GLY A 264 1.17 9.50 2.09
CA GLY A 264 2.59 9.82 2.15
C GLY A 264 3.12 10.04 0.73
N VAL A 265 3.93 11.06 0.54
CA VAL A 265 4.52 11.37 -0.77
C VAL A 265 6.04 11.30 -0.67
N PHE A 266 6.62 10.55 -1.61
CA PHE A 266 8.05 10.34 -1.70
C PHE A 266 8.55 10.63 -3.10
N GLU A 267 9.80 11.07 -3.21
CA GLU A 267 10.51 11.23 -4.46
C GLU A 267 11.54 10.12 -4.61
N MET A 268 11.54 9.42 -5.74
CA MET A 268 12.54 8.40 -6.05
C MET A 268 13.80 9.06 -6.59
N ARG A 269 14.92 8.89 -5.88
CA ARG A 269 16.23 9.40 -6.28
C ARG A 269 17.24 8.25 -6.43
N GLY A 270 18.41 8.55 -6.97
CA GLY A 270 19.48 7.56 -7.12
C GLY A 270 19.97 6.95 -5.78
N ASP A 271 19.85 7.72 -4.70
CA ASP A 271 20.22 7.36 -3.32
C ASP A 271 19.05 6.88 -2.46
N GLY A 272 17.90 6.56 -3.07
CA GLY A 272 16.71 6.02 -2.41
C GLY A 272 15.50 6.94 -2.48
N LEU A 273 14.54 6.70 -1.61
CA LEU A 273 13.32 7.50 -1.49
C LEU A 273 13.53 8.64 -0.50
N LYS A 274 13.11 9.83 -0.89
CA LYS A 274 13.11 11.04 -0.05
C LYS A 274 11.68 11.47 0.23
N GLU A 275 11.42 11.95 1.43
CA GLU A 275 10.11 12.48 1.80
C GLU A 275 9.84 13.82 1.13
N VAL A 276 8.62 13.99 0.64
CA VAL A 276 8.14 15.27 0.14
C VAL A 276 7.29 15.94 1.21
N GLY A 277 7.89 16.84 1.95
CA GLY A 277 7.23 17.51 3.09
C GLY A 277 6.04 18.38 2.70
N ASN A 278 6.08 18.98 1.50
CA ASN A 278 4.98 19.74 0.93
C ASN A 278 4.61 19.23 -0.46
N PRO A 279 3.71 18.26 -0.58
CA PRO A 279 3.27 17.73 -1.87
C PRO A 279 2.65 18.77 -2.79
N SER A 280 2.05 19.83 -2.24
CA SER A 280 1.46 20.92 -3.04
C SER A 280 2.47 21.58 -3.95
N LEU A 281 3.73 21.76 -3.51
CA LEU A 281 4.76 22.36 -4.37
C LEU A 281 5.06 21.46 -5.56
N VAL A 282 5.14 20.15 -5.34
CA VAL A 282 5.40 19.16 -6.39
C VAL A 282 4.35 19.19 -7.49
N PHE A 283 3.07 19.26 -7.10
CA PHE A 283 1.96 19.27 -8.05
C PHE A 283 1.76 20.62 -8.75
N LEU A 284 2.40 21.69 -8.24
CA LEU A 284 2.31 23.03 -8.81
C LEU A 284 3.55 23.44 -9.63
N GLU A 285 4.72 22.82 -9.40
CA GLU A 285 5.97 23.17 -10.10
C GLU A 285 5.90 22.94 -11.61
N SER A 286 5.11 21.98 -12.06
CA SER A 286 4.89 21.65 -13.47
C SER A 286 3.82 22.52 -14.16
N ALA A 287 3.10 23.35 -13.41
CA ALA A 287 1.99 24.11 -13.95
C ALA A 287 2.50 25.28 -14.84
N GLU A 288 2.39 25.16 -16.16
CA GLU A 288 2.63 26.28 -17.09
C GLU A 288 1.39 27.18 -17.21
N LYS A 289 1.60 28.46 -17.54
CA LYS A 289 0.49 29.38 -17.80
C LYS A 289 -0.11 29.06 -19.17
N SER A 290 -1.11 28.18 -19.17
CA SER A 290 -1.83 27.74 -20.37
C SER A 290 -3.33 27.80 -20.16
N SER A 291 -4.09 27.93 -21.24
CA SER A 291 -5.54 27.76 -21.20
C SER A 291 -5.86 26.31 -20.83
N GLY A 292 -6.99 26.11 -20.16
CA GLY A 292 -7.42 24.77 -19.73
C GLY A 292 -6.78 24.26 -18.43
N SER A 293 -6.02 25.08 -17.70
CA SER A 293 -5.42 24.70 -16.42
C SER A 293 -6.00 25.54 -15.27
N ALA A 294 -6.32 24.89 -14.15
CA ALA A 294 -6.77 25.52 -12.90
C ALA A 294 -6.22 24.80 -11.69
N ILE A 295 -5.88 25.53 -10.64
CA ILE A 295 -5.41 24.99 -9.37
C ILE A 295 -6.58 24.81 -8.43
N GLY A 296 -6.78 23.59 -7.94
CA GLY A 296 -7.75 23.26 -6.90
C GLY A 296 -7.10 22.91 -5.58
N ALA A 297 -7.90 22.90 -4.51
CA ALA A 297 -7.50 22.43 -3.20
C ALA A 297 -8.39 21.24 -2.81
N VAL A 298 -7.77 20.17 -2.33
CA VAL A 298 -8.46 18.96 -1.88
C VAL A 298 -7.96 18.51 -0.52
N MET A 299 -8.84 17.91 0.27
CA MET A 299 -8.44 17.29 1.52
C MET A 299 -7.89 15.89 1.26
N GLN A 300 -6.67 15.64 1.76
CA GLN A 300 -6.06 14.32 1.78
C GLN A 300 -5.67 14.00 3.23
N GLY A 301 -6.53 13.21 3.88
CA GLY A 301 -6.40 12.97 5.32
C GLY A 301 -6.55 14.25 6.13
N SER A 302 -5.52 14.60 6.87
CA SER A 302 -5.50 15.77 7.77
C SER A 302 -4.90 17.03 7.14
N ARG A 303 -4.52 17.00 5.85
CA ARG A 303 -3.89 18.15 5.17
C ARG A 303 -4.56 18.53 3.86
N VAL A 304 -4.49 19.83 3.53
CA VAL A 304 -4.86 20.35 2.21
C VAL A 304 -3.70 20.08 1.25
N VAL A 305 -4.05 19.56 0.07
CA VAL A 305 -3.13 19.38 -1.05
C VAL A 305 -3.64 20.19 -2.23
N PHE A 306 -2.79 21.03 -2.80
CA PHE A 306 -3.11 21.73 -4.03
C PHE A 306 -2.80 20.84 -5.22
N VAL A 307 -3.74 20.76 -6.15
CA VAL A 307 -3.64 19.94 -7.34
C VAL A 307 -4.01 20.75 -8.57
N GLU A 308 -3.36 20.49 -9.68
CA GLU A 308 -3.71 21.06 -10.96
C GLU A 308 -4.74 20.19 -11.67
N ALA A 309 -5.87 20.79 -12.04
CA ALA A 309 -6.86 20.20 -12.93
C ALA A 309 -6.64 20.77 -14.34
N GLN A 310 -6.39 19.89 -15.29
CA GLN A 310 -6.24 20.23 -16.71
C GLN A 310 -7.46 19.77 -17.48
N ALA A 311 -7.95 20.61 -18.38
CA ALA A 311 -9.08 20.29 -19.25
C ALA A 311 -8.75 20.67 -20.70
N LEU A 312 -9.10 19.78 -21.63
CA LEU A 312 -9.10 20.04 -23.05
C LEU A 312 -10.52 19.89 -23.57
N VAL A 313 -11.02 20.92 -24.22
CA VAL A 313 -12.34 20.91 -24.85
C VAL A 313 -12.18 21.09 -26.35
N VAL A 314 -12.65 20.14 -27.11
CA VAL A 314 -12.52 20.11 -28.56
C VAL A 314 -13.90 20.16 -29.20
N GLU A 315 -14.11 21.11 -30.13
CA GLU A 315 -15.33 21.18 -30.92
C GLU A 315 -15.36 20.07 -31.97
N ARG A 316 -16.52 19.46 -32.15
CA ARG A 316 -16.68 18.36 -33.12
C ARG A 316 -17.06 18.92 -34.47
N GLU A 317 -16.34 18.49 -35.49
CA GLU A 317 -16.60 18.88 -36.91
C GLU A 317 -17.83 18.20 -37.48
N SER A 318 -18.29 17.06 -36.89
CA SER A 318 -19.46 16.30 -37.42
C SER A 318 -20.52 16.11 -36.35
N GLU A 319 -21.81 16.29 -36.74
CA GLU A 319 -22.98 16.10 -35.88
C GLU A 319 -23.35 14.61 -35.68
N GLY A 320 -22.43 13.71 -35.54
CA GLY A 320 -22.73 12.29 -35.39
C GLY A 320 -21.90 11.56 -34.30
N GLY A 321 -22.54 10.69 -33.52
CA GLY A 321 -21.93 9.80 -32.57
C GLY A 321 -21.90 10.31 -31.10
N PRO A 322 -21.57 9.46 -30.13
CA PRO A 322 -21.61 9.81 -28.72
C PRO A 322 -20.50 10.81 -28.36
N LEU A 323 -20.82 11.75 -27.46
CA LEU A 323 -19.84 12.70 -26.91
C LEU A 323 -18.77 11.95 -26.11
N ARG A 324 -17.51 12.33 -26.35
CA ARG A 324 -16.40 11.78 -25.55
C ARG A 324 -16.25 12.58 -24.26
N ARG A 325 -16.33 11.88 -23.16
CA ARG A 325 -16.01 12.39 -21.81
C ARG A 325 -14.95 11.49 -21.23
N VAL A 326 -13.73 11.98 -21.15
CA VAL A 326 -12.57 11.25 -20.62
C VAL A 326 -12.15 11.90 -19.33
N ALA A 327 -12.04 11.12 -18.28
CA ALA A 327 -11.66 11.58 -16.96
C ALA A 327 -10.48 10.75 -16.45
N ASN A 328 -9.39 11.42 -16.12
CA ASN A 328 -8.25 10.84 -15.43
C ASN A 328 -8.09 11.55 -14.07
N GLY A 329 -7.96 10.76 -13.00
CA GLY A 329 -7.90 11.29 -11.63
C GLY A 329 -9.24 11.63 -10.99
N ILE A 330 -10.36 11.60 -11.74
CA ILE A 330 -11.73 11.70 -11.21
C ILE A 330 -12.64 10.63 -11.85
N LYS A 331 -13.79 10.37 -11.23
CA LYS A 331 -14.77 9.43 -11.78
C LYS A 331 -15.52 10.04 -12.98
N LYS A 332 -15.62 9.29 -14.07
CA LYS A 332 -16.35 9.72 -15.28
C LYS A 332 -17.78 10.22 -15.01
N PRO A 333 -18.64 9.56 -14.18
CA PRO A 333 -19.99 10.07 -13.89
C PRO A 333 -20.00 11.48 -13.27
N ARG A 334 -18.93 11.83 -12.51
CA ARG A 334 -18.79 13.17 -11.95
C ARG A 334 -18.49 14.21 -13.03
N LEU A 335 -17.59 13.89 -13.97
CA LEU A 335 -17.31 14.75 -15.12
C LEU A 335 -18.60 14.99 -15.96
N ASP A 336 -19.37 13.92 -16.22
CA ASP A 336 -20.63 14.00 -16.97
C ASP A 336 -21.62 14.97 -16.28
N MET A 337 -21.74 14.89 -14.95
CA MET A 337 -22.57 15.79 -14.15
C MET A 337 -22.08 17.25 -14.22
N LEU A 338 -20.79 17.48 -14.05
CA LEU A 338 -20.22 18.83 -14.14
C LEU A 338 -20.42 19.46 -15.53
N CYS A 339 -20.24 18.69 -16.60
CA CYS A 339 -20.51 19.14 -17.96
C CYS A 339 -22.00 19.53 -18.14
N ALA A 340 -22.93 18.78 -17.59
CA ALA A 340 -24.35 19.09 -17.64
C ALA A 340 -24.69 20.38 -16.87
N VAL A 341 -24.13 20.55 -15.68
CA VAL A 341 -24.29 21.77 -14.85
C VAL A 341 -23.72 23.01 -15.58
N MET A 342 -22.51 22.90 -16.13
CA MET A 342 -21.86 23.97 -16.88
C MET A 342 -22.68 24.37 -18.11
N SER A 343 -23.20 23.42 -18.86
CA SER A 343 -24.04 23.68 -20.04
C SER A 343 -25.36 24.36 -19.65
N ARG A 344 -25.98 23.98 -18.54
CA ARG A 344 -27.29 24.50 -18.14
C ARG A 344 -27.21 25.79 -17.33
N LYS A 345 -26.24 25.93 -16.45
CA LYS A 345 -26.11 27.01 -15.43
C LYS A 345 -24.83 27.83 -15.57
N GLY A 346 -23.76 27.24 -16.06
CA GLY A 346 -22.44 27.88 -16.15
C GLY A 346 -22.24 28.75 -17.38
N GLY A 347 -23.21 28.81 -18.31
CA GLY A 347 -23.10 29.59 -19.56
C GLY A 347 -22.06 29.05 -20.53
N VAL A 348 -21.66 27.77 -20.41
CA VAL A 348 -20.67 27.13 -21.28
C VAL A 348 -21.34 25.99 -22.01
N PHE A 349 -21.68 26.15 -23.29
CA PHE A 349 -22.33 25.10 -24.08
C PHE A 349 -21.33 24.00 -24.42
N LEU A 350 -21.60 22.77 -23.97
CA LEU A 350 -20.77 21.57 -24.16
C LEU A 350 -21.49 20.47 -24.95
N GLY A 351 -22.65 20.76 -25.56
CA GLY A 351 -23.49 19.78 -26.22
C GLY A 351 -22.90 19.20 -27.52
N ASN A 352 -21.98 19.92 -28.16
CA ASN A 352 -21.26 19.48 -29.36
C ASN A 352 -19.74 19.40 -29.15
N LYS A 353 -19.27 19.34 -27.89
CA LYS A 353 -17.83 19.38 -27.56
C LYS A 353 -17.41 18.12 -26.82
N ASP A 354 -16.30 17.54 -27.21
CA ASP A 354 -15.60 16.51 -26.46
C ASP A 354 -14.82 17.15 -25.31
N VAL A 355 -14.84 16.52 -24.13
CA VAL A 355 -14.19 17.05 -22.93
C VAL A 355 -13.26 15.99 -22.33
N PHE A 356 -12.02 16.37 -22.15
CA PHE A 356 -10.98 15.57 -21.52
C PHE A 356 -10.51 16.29 -20.26
N VAL A 357 -10.48 15.59 -19.14
CA VAL A 357 -10.01 16.13 -17.85
C VAL A 357 -8.93 15.24 -17.30
N ASN A 358 -7.86 15.84 -16.83
CA ASN A 358 -6.75 15.18 -16.17
C ASN A 358 -6.40 15.90 -14.85
N VAL A 359 -6.26 15.14 -13.76
CA VAL A 359 -5.69 15.62 -12.51
C VAL A 359 -4.21 15.30 -12.51
N VAL A 360 -3.38 16.35 -12.44
CA VAL A 360 -1.92 16.20 -12.50
C VAL A 360 -1.39 15.47 -11.26
N GLY A 361 -0.30 14.69 -11.45
CA GLY A 361 0.37 13.98 -10.36
C GLY A 361 -0.18 12.60 -10.06
N GLY A 362 -1.07 12.05 -10.91
CA GLY A 362 -1.60 10.68 -10.76
C GLY A 362 -2.52 10.50 -9.55
N LEU A 363 -2.99 11.59 -8.95
CA LEU A 363 -3.91 11.55 -7.82
C LEU A 363 -5.32 11.17 -8.29
N SER A 364 -5.91 10.17 -7.64
CA SER A 364 -7.35 9.91 -7.75
C SER A 364 -8.10 10.72 -6.68
N VAL A 365 -8.87 11.70 -7.11
CA VAL A 365 -9.60 12.63 -6.25
C VAL A 365 -11.09 12.29 -6.29
N SER A 366 -11.66 12.03 -5.12
CA SER A 366 -13.11 11.86 -4.94
C SER A 366 -13.75 13.04 -4.20
N ASP A 367 -12.94 13.97 -3.71
CA ASP A 367 -13.37 15.14 -2.95
C ASP A 367 -14.10 16.13 -3.88
N PRO A 368 -15.33 16.54 -3.54
CA PRO A 368 -16.07 17.57 -4.27
C PRO A 368 -15.35 18.92 -4.37
N ALA A 369 -14.48 19.24 -3.45
CA ALA A 369 -13.75 20.50 -3.42
C ALA A 369 -12.97 20.79 -4.72
N LEU A 370 -12.67 19.77 -5.55
CA LEU A 370 -12.02 19.94 -6.86
C LEU A 370 -12.98 20.36 -7.98
N ASP A 371 -14.30 20.29 -7.79
CA ASP A 371 -15.29 20.50 -8.86
C ASP A 371 -15.19 21.89 -9.48
N LEU A 372 -15.03 22.92 -8.66
CA LEU A 372 -14.91 24.29 -9.15
C LEU A 372 -13.63 24.50 -9.98
N ALA A 373 -12.52 23.86 -9.58
CA ALA A 373 -11.29 23.90 -10.36
C ALA A 373 -11.45 23.21 -11.72
N ILE A 374 -12.15 22.07 -11.76
CA ILE A 374 -12.45 21.35 -13.02
C ILE A 374 -13.34 22.24 -13.91
N CYS A 375 -14.38 22.84 -13.35
CA CYS A 375 -15.25 23.75 -14.09
C CYS A 375 -14.48 24.97 -14.63
N ALA A 376 -13.59 25.55 -13.81
CA ALA A 376 -12.73 26.67 -14.22
C ALA A 376 -11.77 26.27 -15.35
N ALA A 377 -11.15 25.08 -15.27
CA ALA A 377 -10.29 24.55 -16.32
C ALA A 377 -11.06 24.32 -17.64
N ILE A 378 -12.25 23.71 -17.57
CA ILE A 378 -13.13 23.52 -18.74
C ILE A 378 -13.50 24.86 -19.37
N LYS A 379 -13.91 25.84 -18.56
CA LYS A 379 -14.26 27.18 -19.06
C LYS A 379 -13.04 27.85 -19.71
N SER A 380 -11.89 27.80 -19.05
CA SER A 380 -10.63 28.34 -19.57
C SER A 380 -10.25 27.72 -20.93
N SER A 381 -10.43 26.39 -21.09
CA SER A 381 -10.19 25.71 -22.36
C SER A 381 -11.18 26.12 -23.45
N VAL A 382 -12.46 26.40 -23.11
CA VAL A 382 -13.47 26.83 -24.09
C VAL A 382 -13.24 28.27 -24.55
N THR A 383 -12.82 29.16 -23.62
CA THR A 383 -12.56 30.58 -23.93
C THR A 383 -11.15 30.86 -24.43
N ASP A 384 -10.29 29.85 -24.37
CA ASP A 384 -8.84 29.96 -24.63
C ASP A 384 -8.14 31.03 -23.77
N GLU A 385 -8.64 31.27 -22.57
CA GLU A 385 -8.11 32.24 -21.63
C GLU A 385 -7.35 31.55 -20.52
N ALA A 386 -6.06 31.80 -20.35
CA ALA A 386 -5.25 31.26 -19.29
C ALA A 386 -5.63 31.87 -17.92
N LEU A 387 -5.88 30.98 -16.93
CA LEU A 387 -6.16 31.40 -15.57
C LEU A 387 -4.88 31.75 -14.81
N SER A 388 -5.02 32.64 -13.79
CA SER A 388 -3.88 32.98 -12.93
C SER A 388 -3.55 31.82 -11.99
N LYS A 389 -2.28 31.43 -11.95
CA LYS A 389 -1.74 30.42 -11.02
C LYS A 389 -1.79 30.80 -9.55
N SER A 390 -1.98 32.10 -9.25
CA SER A 390 -2.16 32.58 -7.87
C SER A 390 -3.60 32.40 -7.37
N ARG A 391 -4.51 31.91 -8.22
CA ARG A 391 -5.90 31.63 -7.83
C ARG A 391 -6.10 30.15 -7.57
N ILE A 392 -6.70 29.86 -6.44
CA ILE A 392 -7.09 28.51 -6.04
C ILE A 392 -8.62 28.44 -6.09
N TYR A 393 -9.13 27.43 -6.77
CA TYR A 393 -10.54 27.15 -6.95
C TYR A 393 -10.93 25.96 -6.07
N PHE A 394 -11.90 26.13 -5.20
CA PHE A 394 -12.44 25.05 -4.36
C PHE A 394 -13.94 25.28 -4.09
N GLY A 395 -14.73 24.17 -4.09
CA GLY A 395 -16.19 24.23 -3.90
C GLY A 395 -16.91 23.06 -4.53
#